data_9813e9589d8dfcbc42a38490376f7046
#
_entry.id   9813e9589d8dfcbc42a38490376f7046
#
_cell.length_a   1.000
_cell.length_b   1.000
_cell.length_c   1.000
_cell.angle_alpha   90.00
_cell.angle_beta   90.00
_cell.angle_gamma   90.00
#
_symmetry.space_group_name_H-M   'P 1'
#
loop_
_entity.id
_entity.type
_entity.pdbx_description
1 polymer ?
#
loop_
_entity_poly.entity_id
_entity_poly.type
_entity_poly.pdbx_seq_one_letter_code
_entity_poly.pdbx_strand_id
1 'polypeptide(L)'
;MQVRPVSAASIATAASPKPMTAAQALAAWKINSRLKVSIADTAENISANLKDLNTVQTQIAQVNVTNMPAKINLTSPQAQTYVNLLAKFPENTLVLNDTFDALNSNISSLRVLNPQINKMVITPTAGTAKQMISPWDSQLWSKSVNGKFEIQTHLASSGSATNPGTSTSSTVTVVTGGSSKFVGYDDTQALAINYRGLKVLDDMGMLTGIEAFKGTAINATVAESKALTDLFNKYSTEFYLNIRDTSSNISKNIDFISNSNKKIASITQIGNIKPLQITQAQNTKADKALSKMKNAYSLVFTG
;
A
#
# COMPACT_ATOMS: atom_id res chain seq x y z
N MET A 1 -15.49 -59.92 27.11
CA MET A 1 -14.58 -59.36 26.11
C MET A 1 -14.08 -58.01 26.62
N GLN A 2 -12.87 -57.98 27.20
CA GLN A 2 -12.31 -56.76 27.81
C GLN A 2 -11.49 -56.01 26.73
N VAL A 3 -11.90 -54.79 26.42
CA VAL A 3 -11.17 -53.89 25.52
C VAL A 3 -10.05 -53.23 26.36
N ARG A 4 -8.81 -53.54 26.04
CA ARG A 4 -7.62 -52.87 26.61
C ARG A 4 -7.55 -51.45 26.08
N PRO A 5 -7.31 -50.41 26.92
CA PRO A 5 -7.07 -49.06 26.41
C PRO A 5 -5.69 -49.01 25.72
N VAL A 6 -5.69 -48.51 24.48
CA VAL A 6 -4.45 -48.21 23.74
C VAL A 6 -3.82 -47.00 24.42
N SER A 7 -2.64 -47.21 24.99
CA SER A 7 -1.81 -46.13 25.54
C SER A 7 -1.50 -45.12 24.47
N ALA A 8 -1.87 -43.86 24.70
CA ALA A 8 -1.47 -42.73 23.88
C ALA A 8 0.06 -42.61 23.95
N ALA A 9 0.73 -43.02 22.88
CA ALA A 9 2.14 -42.74 22.71
C ALA A 9 2.35 -41.22 22.75
N SER A 10 3.05 -40.74 23.78
CA SER A 10 3.44 -39.32 23.86
C SER A 10 4.29 -39.03 22.64
N ILE A 11 3.76 -38.14 21.79
CA ILE A 11 4.53 -37.55 20.69
C ILE A 11 5.63 -36.73 21.36
N ALA A 12 6.83 -37.30 21.40
CA ALA A 12 8.02 -36.56 21.83
C ALA A 12 8.18 -35.38 20.91
N THR A 13 7.90 -34.18 21.40
CA THR A 13 8.24 -32.92 20.71
C THR A 13 9.75 -32.98 20.48
N ALA A 14 10.16 -33.12 19.22
CA ALA A 14 11.57 -33.09 18.85
C ALA A 14 12.15 -31.77 19.38
N ALA A 15 13.12 -31.87 20.28
CA ALA A 15 13.79 -30.72 20.86
C ALA A 15 14.32 -29.86 19.71
N SER A 16 14.01 -28.58 19.75
CA SER A 16 14.51 -27.62 18.74
C SER A 16 16.05 -27.76 18.66
N PRO A 17 16.61 -27.90 17.47
CA PRO A 17 18.05 -28.09 17.34
C PRO A 17 18.79 -26.93 18.02
N LYS A 18 19.84 -27.27 18.81
CA LYS A 18 20.65 -26.26 19.52
C LYS A 18 21.20 -25.26 18.50
N PRO A 19 21.04 -23.95 18.73
CA PRO A 19 21.56 -22.95 17.82
C PRO A 19 23.08 -23.04 17.65
N MET A 20 23.57 -22.84 16.44
CA MET A 20 24.99 -22.85 16.08
C MET A 20 25.39 -21.48 15.53
N THR A 21 26.68 -21.11 15.66
CA THR A 21 27.20 -19.97 14.89
C THR A 21 27.19 -20.28 13.40
N ALA A 22 27.25 -19.26 12.54
CA ALA A 22 27.31 -19.43 11.10
C ALA A 22 28.46 -20.37 10.68
N ALA A 23 29.65 -20.14 11.25
CA ALA A 23 30.83 -20.96 10.95
C ALA A 23 30.65 -22.43 11.41
N GLN A 24 30.10 -22.65 12.61
CA GLN A 24 29.84 -24.01 13.12
C GLN A 24 28.81 -24.75 12.25
N ALA A 25 27.76 -24.08 11.82
CA ALA A 25 26.73 -24.65 10.96
C ALA A 25 27.32 -25.06 9.62
N LEU A 26 28.12 -24.19 8.97
CA LEU A 26 28.81 -24.50 7.71
C LEU A 26 29.80 -25.69 7.84
N ALA A 27 30.52 -25.78 8.96
CA ALA A 27 31.39 -26.91 9.25
C ALA A 27 30.59 -28.21 9.44
N ALA A 28 29.47 -28.15 10.19
CA ALA A 28 28.60 -29.31 10.42
C ALA A 28 27.99 -29.84 9.11
N TRP A 29 27.58 -28.98 8.18
CA TRP A 29 27.01 -29.39 6.89
C TRP A 29 28.03 -30.06 5.96
N LYS A 30 29.31 -29.76 6.06
CA LYS A 30 30.36 -30.48 5.33
C LYS A 30 30.43 -31.97 5.75
N ILE A 31 30.05 -32.25 7.01
CA ILE A 31 30.03 -33.62 7.55
C ILE A 31 28.69 -34.28 7.28
N ASN A 32 27.57 -33.54 7.50
CA ASN A 32 26.22 -34.04 7.29
C ASN A 32 25.34 -32.99 6.61
N SER A 33 25.23 -33.09 5.30
CA SER A 33 24.48 -32.15 4.44
C SER A 33 22.96 -32.14 4.67
N ARG A 34 22.43 -33.11 5.42
CA ARG A 34 20.99 -33.18 5.77
C ARG A 34 20.66 -32.58 7.15
N LEU A 35 21.66 -32.15 7.90
CA LEU A 35 21.48 -31.59 9.22
C LEU A 35 20.66 -30.29 9.16
N LYS A 36 19.54 -30.24 9.88
CA LYS A 36 18.77 -29.01 10.06
C LYS A 36 19.23 -28.29 11.31
N VAL A 37 19.50 -26.99 11.19
CA VAL A 37 20.01 -26.17 12.30
C VAL A 37 19.30 -24.82 12.37
N SER A 38 19.34 -24.22 13.58
CA SER A 38 19.09 -22.81 13.78
C SER A 38 20.43 -22.09 13.96
N ILE A 39 20.56 -20.90 13.36
CA ILE A 39 21.76 -20.09 13.48
C ILE A 39 21.53 -19.03 14.55
N ALA A 40 22.53 -18.84 15.44
CA ALA A 40 22.59 -17.72 16.36
C ALA A 40 24.02 -17.15 16.34
N ASP A 41 24.16 -15.95 15.76
CA ASP A 41 25.47 -15.31 15.60
C ASP A 41 25.31 -13.78 15.51
N THR A 42 26.42 -13.05 15.50
CA THR A 42 26.42 -11.61 15.32
C THR A 42 26.06 -11.23 13.87
N ALA A 43 25.57 -10.01 13.68
CA ALA A 43 25.23 -9.49 12.35
C ALA A 43 26.45 -9.53 11.41
N GLU A 44 27.64 -9.23 11.92
CA GLU A 44 28.89 -9.22 11.18
C GLU A 44 29.26 -10.63 10.69
N ASN A 45 29.22 -11.61 11.60
CA ASN A 45 29.54 -13.00 11.27
C ASN A 45 28.53 -13.60 10.28
N ILE A 46 27.26 -13.30 10.46
CA ILE A 46 26.22 -13.74 9.51
C ILE A 46 26.44 -13.09 8.15
N SER A 47 26.71 -11.78 8.10
CA SER A 47 26.97 -11.04 6.86
C SER A 47 28.17 -11.59 6.10
N ALA A 48 29.26 -11.90 6.81
CA ALA A 48 30.46 -12.48 6.21
C ALA A 48 30.24 -13.87 5.59
N ASN A 49 29.25 -14.61 6.11
CA ASN A 49 28.93 -15.97 5.67
C ASN A 49 27.65 -16.07 4.82
N LEU A 50 26.99 -14.97 4.47
CA LEU A 50 25.68 -14.95 3.79
C LEU A 50 25.66 -15.78 2.50
N LYS A 51 26.70 -15.65 1.68
CA LYS A 51 26.82 -16.39 0.42
C LYS A 51 26.82 -17.91 0.66
N ASP A 52 27.60 -18.37 1.61
CA ASP A 52 27.73 -19.81 1.90
C ASP A 52 26.47 -20.34 2.62
N LEU A 53 25.90 -19.55 3.54
CA LEU A 53 24.64 -19.88 4.18
C LEU A 53 23.49 -20.00 3.16
N ASN A 54 23.49 -19.19 2.11
CA ASN A 54 22.49 -19.28 1.06
C ASN A 54 22.55 -20.61 0.29
N THR A 55 23.74 -21.20 0.13
CA THR A 55 23.85 -22.51 -0.55
C THR A 55 23.16 -23.64 0.21
N VAL A 56 23.02 -23.49 1.52
CA VAL A 56 22.41 -24.46 2.43
C VAL A 56 21.12 -23.95 3.08
N GLN A 57 20.50 -22.94 2.50
CA GLN A 57 19.32 -22.25 3.07
C GLN A 57 18.17 -23.20 3.42
N THR A 58 17.97 -24.29 2.68
CA THR A 58 16.91 -25.28 2.94
C THR A 58 17.13 -26.05 4.25
N GLN A 59 18.36 -26.09 4.75
CA GLN A 59 18.76 -26.74 5.99
C GLN A 59 18.68 -25.78 7.21
N ILE A 60 18.55 -24.48 6.96
CA ILE A 60 18.41 -23.49 8.01
C ILE A 60 16.94 -23.37 8.40
N ALA A 61 16.62 -23.63 9.66
CA ALA A 61 15.28 -23.47 10.19
C ALA A 61 14.98 -22.00 10.51
N GLN A 62 15.91 -21.32 11.18
CA GLN A 62 15.80 -19.94 11.63
C GLN A 62 17.18 -19.32 11.79
N VAL A 63 17.24 -18.00 11.61
CA VAL A 63 18.44 -17.20 11.91
C VAL A 63 18.10 -16.24 13.05
N ASN A 64 18.97 -16.14 14.04
CA ASN A 64 18.87 -15.21 15.15
C ASN A 64 20.13 -14.33 15.20
N VAL A 65 19.96 -13.01 15.26
CA VAL A 65 21.06 -12.04 15.38
C VAL A 65 21.26 -11.74 16.85
N THR A 66 22.42 -12.12 17.39
CA THR A 66 22.68 -12.10 18.85
C THR A 66 23.07 -10.73 19.39
N ASN A 67 23.56 -9.84 18.55
CA ASN A 67 24.03 -8.50 18.93
C ASN A 67 23.08 -7.40 18.49
N MET A 68 21.75 -7.62 18.53
CA MET A 68 20.80 -6.55 18.29
C MET A 68 21.12 -5.32 19.18
N PRO A 69 21.06 -4.09 18.67
CA PRO A 69 20.39 -3.63 17.43
C PRO A 69 21.23 -3.60 16.16
N ALA A 70 22.39 -4.29 16.12
CA ALA A 70 23.19 -4.36 14.89
C ALA A 70 22.34 -4.87 13.70
N LYS A 71 22.64 -4.37 12.52
CA LYS A 71 21.88 -4.63 11.30
C LYS A 71 22.76 -5.26 10.24
N ILE A 72 22.12 -6.02 9.34
CA ILE A 72 22.75 -6.59 8.17
C ILE A 72 22.53 -5.64 7.01
N ASN A 73 23.61 -5.11 6.46
CA ASN A 73 23.56 -4.19 5.33
C ASN A 73 23.70 -4.95 4.01
N LEU A 74 22.78 -4.70 3.08
CA LEU A 74 22.68 -5.37 1.79
C LEU A 74 22.38 -4.37 0.69
N THR A 75 22.77 -4.71 -0.55
CA THR A 75 22.20 -4.11 -1.75
C THR A 75 20.90 -4.83 -2.14
N SER A 76 20.08 -4.22 -2.98
CA SER A 76 18.84 -4.84 -3.45
C SER A 76 19.07 -6.11 -4.28
N PRO A 77 20.09 -6.24 -5.14
CA PRO A 77 20.42 -7.50 -5.79
C PRO A 77 20.84 -8.61 -4.81
N GLN A 78 21.57 -8.25 -3.75
CA GLN A 78 21.91 -9.23 -2.70
C GLN A 78 20.65 -9.69 -1.95
N ALA A 79 19.76 -8.78 -1.60
CA ALA A 79 18.49 -9.13 -0.97
C ALA A 79 17.64 -10.04 -1.87
N GLN A 80 17.59 -9.79 -3.17
CA GLN A 80 16.93 -10.66 -4.14
C GLN A 80 17.58 -12.05 -4.18
N THR A 81 18.91 -12.11 -4.27
CA THR A 81 19.64 -13.38 -4.35
C THR A 81 19.42 -14.25 -3.11
N TYR A 82 19.32 -13.63 -1.94
CA TYR A 82 19.24 -14.32 -0.65
C TYR A 82 17.84 -14.34 -0.06
N VAL A 83 16.79 -14.00 -0.81
CA VAL A 83 15.42 -13.78 -0.33
C VAL A 83 14.91 -14.91 0.57
N ASN A 84 15.12 -16.18 0.17
CA ASN A 84 14.64 -17.34 0.93
C ASN A 84 15.40 -17.55 2.26
N LEU A 85 16.67 -17.20 2.31
CA LEU A 85 17.45 -17.20 3.54
C LEU A 85 17.03 -16.04 4.45
N LEU A 86 16.94 -14.82 3.87
CA LEU A 86 16.63 -13.61 4.61
C LEU A 86 15.22 -13.61 5.20
N ALA A 87 14.27 -14.30 4.59
CA ALA A 87 12.93 -14.49 5.14
C ALA A 87 12.92 -15.26 6.48
N LYS A 88 14.03 -15.90 6.87
CA LYS A 88 14.19 -16.62 8.15
C LYS A 88 14.82 -15.76 9.24
N PHE A 89 15.13 -14.52 8.94
CA PHE A 89 15.69 -13.55 9.90
C PHE A 89 14.60 -12.92 10.77
N PRO A 90 14.96 -12.42 11.95
CA PRO A 90 14.05 -11.62 12.76
C PRO A 90 13.58 -10.36 12.02
N GLU A 91 12.44 -9.84 12.44
CA GLU A 91 11.93 -8.58 11.93
C GLU A 91 12.91 -7.42 12.20
N ASN A 92 12.87 -6.42 11.33
CA ASN A 92 13.67 -5.20 11.46
C ASN A 92 15.19 -5.43 11.55
N THR A 93 15.71 -6.47 10.91
CA THR A 93 17.14 -6.83 10.94
C THR A 93 17.93 -6.25 9.77
N LEU A 94 17.29 -6.04 8.62
CA LEU A 94 17.94 -5.68 7.36
C LEU A 94 17.95 -4.18 7.12
N VAL A 95 19.06 -3.66 6.60
CA VAL A 95 19.18 -2.32 6.02
C VAL A 95 19.60 -2.47 4.56
N LEU A 96 18.79 -1.92 3.67
CA LEU A 96 19.08 -1.92 2.24
C LEU A 96 19.72 -0.57 1.86
N ASN A 97 20.84 -0.62 1.15
CA ASN A 97 21.54 0.56 0.65
C ASN A 97 21.69 0.44 -0.86
N ASP A 98 20.93 1.23 -1.62
CA ASP A 98 21.02 1.17 -3.07
C ASP A 98 20.41 2.42 -3.74
N THR A 99 20.49 2.50 -5.06
CA THR A 99 19.76 3.49 -5.84
C THR A 99 18.26 3.15 -5.87
N PHE A 100 17.42 4.14 -6.13
CA PHE A 100 15.98 3.91 -6.30
C PHE A 100 15.70 2.87 -7.40
N ASP A 101 16.36 2.98 -8.55
CA ASP A 101 16.12 2.10 -9.69
C ASP A 101 16.47 0.64 -9.36
N ALA A 102 17.56 0.41 -8.64
CA ALA A 102 17.94 -0.93 -8.19
C ALA A 102 16.94 -1.50 -7.17
N LEU A 103 16.48 -0.70 -6.20
CA LEU A 103 15.45 -1.10 -5.24
C LEU A 103 14.13 -1.41 -5.96
N ASN A 104 13.69 -0.54 -6.86
CA ASN A 104 12.43 -0.70 -7.58
C ASN A 104 12.44 -1.90 -8.54
N SER A 105 13.57 -2.17 -9.19
CA SER A 105 13.74 -3.34 -10.06
C SER A 105 13.63 -4.67 -9.30
N ASN A 106 13.94 -4.67 -8.00
CA ASN A 106 13.88 -5.85 -7.13
C ASN A 106 12.66 -5.85 -6.20
N ILE A 107 11.70 -4.98 -6.44
CA ILE A 107 10.59 -4.68 -5.52
C ILE A 107 9.79 -5.93 -5.09
N SER A 108 9.60 -6.89 -5.98
CA SER A 108 8.88 -8.14 -5.70
C SER A 108 9.54 -8.96 -4.58
N SER A 109 10.87 -9.09 -4.62
CA SER A 109 11.64 -9.75 -3.56
C SER A 109 11.64 -8.95 -2.27
N LEU A 110 11.70 -7.63 -2.37
CA LEU A 110 11.67 -6.74 -1.22
C LEU A 110 10.31 -6.75 -0.50
N ARG A 111 9.21 -6.95 -1.22
CA ARG A 111 7.87 -7.16 -0.61
C ARG A 111 7.86 -8.38 0.31
N VAL A 112 8.46 -9.48 -0.13
CA VAL A 112 8.56 -10.71 0.69
C VAL A 112 9.36 -10.46 1.97
N LEU A 113 10.39 -9.62 1.90
CA LEU A 113 11.27 -9.28 3.01
C LEU A 113 10.77 -8.08 3.84
N ASN A 114 9.60 -7.53 3.55
CA ASN A 114 9.12 -6.33 4.23
C ASN A 114 9.18 -6.42 5.78
N PRO A 115 8.81 -7.53 6.45
CA PRO A 115 8.95 -7.63 7.90
C PRO A 115 10.40 -7.51 8.38
N GLN A 116 11.35 -8.09 7.64
CA GLN A 116 12.77 -8.12 8.00
C GLN A 116 13.48 -6.80 7.73
N ILE A 117 12.96 -5.99 6.78
CA ILE A 117 13.56 -4.69 6.45
C ILE A 117 13.26 -3.69 7.56
N ASN A 118 14.32 -3.17 8.16
CA ASN A 118 14.27 -2.06 9.11
C ASN A 118 14.26 -0.71 8.37
N LYS A 119 15.10 -0.57 7.35
CA LYS A 119 15.33 0.69 6.67
C LYS A 119 15.85 0.48 5.24
N MET A 120 15.44 1.35 4.33
CA MET A 120 16.03 1.47 2.99
C MET A 120 16.72 2.84 2.87
N VAL A 121 18.00 2.85 2.57
CA VAL A 121 18.79 4.06 2.33
C VAL A 121 18.96 4.23 0.84
N ILE A 122 18.36 5.28 0.29
CA ILE A 122 18.45 5.58 -1.13
C ILE A 122 19.68 6.41 -1.39
N THR A 123 20.59 5.89 -2.20
CA THR A 123 21.72 6.63 -2.72
C THR A 123 21.22 7.59 -3.81
N PRO A 124 21.39 8.90 -3.65
CA PRO A 124 20.95 9.86 -4.66
C PRO A 124 21.70 9.62 -5.98
N THR A 125 20.96 9.57 -7.07
CA THR A 125 21.53 9.59 -8.42
C THR A 125 21.42 11.03 -8.94
N ALA A 126 22.49 11.61 -9.42
CA ALA A 126 22.49 12.98 -9.92
C ALA A 126 21.47 13.15 -11.05
N GLY A 127 20.59 14.15 -10.95
CA GLY A 127 19.62 14.50 -11.97
C GLY A 127 18.33 13.69 -11.98
N THR A 128 18.04 12.87 -10.98
CA THR A 128 16.79 12.13 -10.93
C THR A 128 15.59 13.04 -10.69
N ALA A 129 14.67 13.01 -11.67
CA ALA A 129 13.31 13.47 -11.50
C ALA A 129 12.65 12.73 -10.32
N LYS A 130 11.54 13.27 -9.82
CA LYS A 130 10.73 12.63 -8.78
C LYS A 130 10.47 11.16 -9.12
N GLN A 131 10.66 10.30 -8.13
CA GLN A 131 10.64 8.84 -8.33
C GLN A 131 9.23 8.30 -8.11
N MET A 132 8.76 7.51 -9.06
CA MET A 132 7.39 6.97 -9.08
C MET A 132 7.32 5.63 -8.35
N ILE A 133 6.40 5.51 -7.38
CA ILE A 133 6.17 4.25 -6.65
C ILE A 133 4.73 3.77 -6.81
N SER A 134 4.55 2.45 -6.77
CA SER A 134 3.22 1.85 -6.72
C SER A 134 2.59 2.04 -5.34
N PRO A 135 1.28 2.32 -5.24
CA PRO A 135 0.57 2.37 -3.97
C PRO A 135 0.73 1.08 -3.14
N TRP A 136 0.83 -0.06 -3.81
CA TRP A 136 1.01 -1.37 -3.17
C TRP A 136 2.36 -1.53 -2.48
N ASP A 137 3.35 -0.72 -2.87
CA ASP A 137 4.69 -0.72 -2.31
C ASP A 137 4.90 0.39 -1.27
N SER A 138 3.87 1.20 -1.03
CA SER A 138 3.95 2.35 -0.12
C SER A 138 4.44 1.96 1.28
N GLN A 139 3.98 0.83 1.82
CA GLN A 139 4.42 0.33 3.12
C GLN A 139 5.92 0.01 3.13
N LEU A 140 6.44 -0.57 2.06
CA LEU A 140 7.86 -0.84 1.92
C LEU A 140 8.65 0.47 1.77
N TRP A 141 8.19 1.36 0.89
CA TRP A 141 8.83 2.65 0.66
C TRP A 141 8.78 3.61 1.85
N SER A 142 7.82 3.42 2.79
CA SER A 142 7.79 4.20 4.04
C SER A 142 9.02 3.98 4.92
N LYS A 143 9.73 2.88 4.73
CA LYS A 143 10.99 2.57 5.42
C LYS A 143 12.21 3.26 4.80
N SER A 144 12.02 4.01 3.72
CA SER A 144 13.10 4.71 3.04
C SER A 144 13.52 6.00 3.76
N VAL A 145 14.78 6.33 3.62
CA VAL A 145 15.38 7.60 4.04
C VAL A 145 16.02 8.26 2.84
N ASN A 146 15.93 9.57 2.78
CA ASN A 146 16.48 10.41 1.71
C ASN A 146 15.79 10.26 0.34
N GLY A 147 14.57 9.71 0.28
CA GLY A 147 13.81 9.62 -0.97
C GLY A 147 12.66 10.63 -1.05
N LYS A 148 12.44 11.18 -2.23
CA LYS A 148 11.21 11.89 -2.59
C LYS A 148 10.48 11.04 -3.62
N PHE A 149 9.24 10.63 -3.32
CA PHE A 149 8.50 9.72 -4.17
C PHE A 149 7.19 10.33 -4.64
N GLU A 150 6.78 9.90 -5.82
CA GLU A 150 5.43 10.11 -6.34
C GLU A 150 4.71 8.77 -6.41
N ILE A 151 3.46 8.73 -5.99
CA ILE A 151 2.65 7.51 -6.09
C ILE A 151 2.00 7.49 -7.46
N GLN A 152 2.35 6.48 -8.25
CA GLN A 152 1.73 6.24 -9.53
C GLN A 152 0.45 5.40 -9.35
N THR A 153 -0.69 5.99 -9.64
CA THR A 153 -1.94 5.25 -9.68
C THR A 153 -2.29 4.94 -11.13
N HIS A 154 -2.16 3.69 -11.53
CA HIS A 154 -2.76 3.22 -12.77
C HIS A 154 -4.25 2.98 -12.53
N LEU A 155 -5.09 3.83 -13.10
CA LEU A 155 -6.45 3.43 -13.37
C LEU A 155 -6.42 2.53 -14.61
N ALA A 156 -6.68 1.26 -14.41
CA ALA A 156 -7.19 0.47 -15.51
C ALA A 156 -8.52 1.11 -15.92
N SER A 157 -8.54 1.79 -17.05
CA SER A 157 -9.78 2.25 -17.69
C SER A 157 -10.59 1.00 -18.04
N SER A 158 -11.58 0.66 -17.21
CA SER A 158 -12.60 -0.29 -17.61
C SER A 158 -13.43 0.36 -18.72
N GLY A 159 -13.10 0.01 -19.95
CA GLY A 159 -14.02 -0.01 -21.08
C GLY A 159 -14.58 1.33 -21.56
N SER A 160 -13.97 1.94 -22.54
CA SER A 160 -14.56 2.18 -23.86
C SER A 160 -13.49 2.75 -24.78
N ALA A 161 -13.08 1.97 -25.74
CA ALA A 161 -12.22 2.39 -26.82
C ALA A 161 -12.92 3.46 -27.67
N THR A 162 -12.45 4.70 -27.66
CA THR A 162 -12.40 5.63 -28.78
C THR A 162 -11.67 6.91 -28.32
N ASN A 163 -10.36 6.84 -28.18
CA ASN A 163 -9.40 7.82 -28.69
C ASN A 163 -7.97 7.41 -28.28
N PRO A 164 -7.08 7.09 -29.22
CA PRO A 164 -5.69 6.86 -28.91
C PRO A 164 -4.98 8.22 -28.90
N GLY A 165 -4.65 8.73 -27.75
CA GLY A 165 -3.79 9.89 -27.69
C GLY A 165 -4.09 10.89 -26.58
N THR A 166 -4.01 10.48 -25.34
CA THR A 166 -3.51 11.30 -24.22
C THR A 166 -3.50 10.42 -22.97
N SER A 167 -2.41 9.73 -22.74
CA SER A 167 -2.10 9.13 -21.45
C SER A 167 -1.74 10.26 -20.50
N THR A 168 -2.71 10.84 -19.82
CA THR A 168 -2.47 11.74 -18.70
C THR A 168 -2.11 10.88 -17.50
N SER A 169 -0.81 10.68 -17.29
CA SER A 169 -0.27 10.12 -16.05
C SER A 169 -0.50 11.16 -14.96
N SER A 170 -1.46 10.93 -14.09
CA SER A 170 -1.69 11.77 -12.92
C SER A 170 -0.81 11.29 -11.77
N THR A 171 0.03 12.16 -11.26
CA THR A 171 1.02 11.88 -10.21
C THR A 171 0.63 12.58 -8.91
N VAL A 172 0.60 11.82 -7.82
CA VAL A 172 0.54 12.38 -6.47
C VAL A 172 1.97 12.47 -5.94
N THR A 173 2.44 13.67 -5.67
CA THR A 173 3.76 13.87 -5.07
C THR A 173 3.69 13.53 -3.58
N VAL A 174 4.52 12.61 -3.16
CA VAL A 174 4.64 12.21 -1.76
C VAL A 174 6.02 12.61 -1.26
N VAL A 175 6.07 13.46 -0.25
CA VAL A 175 7.33 13.88 0.38
C VAL A 175 7.54 13.06 1.64
N THR A 176 8.62 12.27 1.69
CA THR A 176 9.04 11.58 2.90
C THR A 176 10.01 12.47 3.68
N GLY A 177 9.59 12.97 4.82
CA GLY A 177 10.50 13.54 5.80
C GLY A 177 10.80 12.50 6.87
N GLY A 178 12.02 12.38 7.31
CA GLY A 178 12.68 11.47 8.30
C GLY A 178 11.89 10.61 9.29
N SER A 179 10.60 10.62 9.31
CA SER A 179 9.67 9.65 9.89
C SER A 179 8.50 9.48 8.93
N SER A 180 8.49 8.39 8.30
CA SER A 180 7.49 7.60 7.55
C SER A 180 6.06 8.15 7.35
N LYS A 181 5.85 9.42 7.05
CA LYS A 181 4.51 9.98 6.91
C LYS A 181 4.39 10.74 5.60
N PHE A 182 3.32 10.48 4.87
CA PHE A 182 3.07 11.01 3.54
C PHE A 182 2.07 12.15 3.59
N VAL A 183 2.34 13.22 2.83
CA VAL A 183 1.37 14.28 2.53
C VAL A 183 1.08 14.20 1.05
N GLY A 184 -0.19 14.03 0.68
CA GLY A 184 -0.62 14.03 -0.71
C GLY A 184 -0.73 15.46 -1.23
N TYR A 185 0.06 15.80 -2.24
CA TYR A 185 -0.07 17.07 -2.96
C TYR A 185 -0.60 16.80 -4.36
N ASP A 186 -1.71 17.41 -4.76
CA ASP A 186 -2.09 17.38 -6.17
C ASP A 186 -3.09 18.45 -6.59
N ASP A 187 -3.21 18.62 -7.92
CA ASP A 187 -4.35 19.30 -8.48
C ASP A 187 -5.62 18.43 -8.29
N THR A 188 -6.77 19.06 -8.33
CA THR A 188 -8.03 18.44 -7.97
C THR A 188 -8.48 17.29 -8.89
N GLN A 189 -7.94 17.18 -10.10
CA GLN A 189 -8.27 16.07 -10.98
C GLN A 189 -7.50 14.82 -10.59
N ALA A 190 -6.26 14.95 -10.21
CA ALA A 190 -5.43 13.85 -9.78
C ALA A 190 -5.90 13.25 -8.45
N LEU A 191 -6.43 14.05 -7.50
CA LEU A 191 -7.01 13.55 -6.26
C LEU A 191 -8.23 12.64 -6.49
N ALA A 192 -9.10 12.96 -7.46
CA ALA A 192 -10.23 12.09 -7.81
C ALA A 192 -9.78 10.75 -8.40
N ILE A 193 -8.72 10.78 -9.20
CA ILE A 193 -8.13 9.59 -9.82
C ILE A 193 -7.40 8.75 -8.77
N ASN A 194 -6.75 9.40 -7.82
CA ASN A 194 -5.81 8.80 -6.87
C ASN A 194 -6.43 8.48 -5.50
N TYR A 195 -7.72 8.77 -5.27
CA TYR A 195 -8.35 8.58 -3.95
C TYR A 195 -8.19 7.15 -3.41
N ARG A 196 -8.16 6.14 -4.28
CA ARG A 196 -7.94 4.74 -3.86
C ARG A 196 -6.55 4.53 -3.27
N GLY A 197 -5.53 5.13 -3.89
CA GLY A 197 -4.17 5.11 -3.36
C GLY A 197 -4.05 5.87 -2.05
N LEU A 198 -4.68 7.05 -1.95
CA LEU A 198 -4.74 7.83 -0.71
C LEU A 198 -5.47 7.06 0.40
N LYS A 199 -6.57 6.37 0.06
CA LYS A 199 -7.28 5.54 1.03
C LYS A 199 -6.44 4.37 1.52
N VAL A 200 -5.68 3.70 0.66
CA VAL A 200 -4.74 2.64 1.07
C VAL A 200 -3.69 3.19 2.05
N LEU A 201 -3.12 4.35 1.76
CA LEU A 201 -2.17 5.02 2.67
C LEU A 201 -2.82 5.40 4.00
N ASP A 202 -4.06 5.83 3.97
CA ASP A 202 -4.84 6.17 5.17
C ASP A 202 -5.13 4.93 6.02
N ASP A 203 -5.60 3.85 5.40
CA ASP A 203 -5.90 2.58 6.06
C ASP A 203 -4.63 1.96 6.70
N MET A 204 -3.45 2.22 6.14
CA MET A 204 -2.15 1.85 6.68
C MET A 204 -1.64 2.81 7.78
N GLY A 205 -2.36 3.89 8.07
CA GLY A 205 -1.91 4.92 9.03
C GLY A 205 -0.70 5.73 8.58
N MET A 206 -0.43 5.76 7.28
CA MET A 206 0.75 6.39 6.69
C MET A 206 0.47 7.79 6.14
N LEU A 207 -0.79 8.13 5.93
CA LEU A 207 -1.20 9.45 5.45
C LEU A 207 -1.31 10.43 6.63
N THR A 208 -0.64 11.58 6.54
CA THR A 208 -0.68 12.62 7.58
C THR A 208 -1.41 13.87 7.17
N GLY A 209 -1.65 14.05 5.88
CA GLY A 209 -2.33 15.22 5.34
C GLY A 209 -2.66 15.03 3.88
N ILE A 210 -3.59 15.82 3.40
CA ILE A 210 -3.92 15.96 1.99
C ILE A 210 -4.00 17.47 1.71
N GLU A 211 -3.22 17.93 0.76
CA GLU A 211 -3.29 19.30 0.26
C GLU A 211 -3.86 19.30 -1.15
N ALA A 212 -4.95 20.04 -1.34
CA ALA A 212 -5.59 20.23 -2.62
C ALA A 212 -5.58 21.71 -3.01
N PHE A 213 -5.50 22.00 -4.29
CA PHE A 213 -5.61 23.39 -4.77
C PHE A 213 -7.01 23.95 -4.49
N LYS A 214 -7.06 25.12 -3.85
CA LYS A 214 -8.32 25.80 -3.53
C LYS A 214 -9.13 26.12 -4.81
N GLY A 215 -10.41 25.80 -4.76
CA GLY A 215 -11.40 26.29 -5.74
C GLY A 215 -11.64 25.41 -6.96
N THR A 216 -10.97 24.29 -7.12
CA THR A 216 -11.24 23.35 -8.23
C THR A 216 -12.13 22.21 -7.74
N ALA A 217 -13.15 21.85 -8.54
CA ALA A 217 -14.06 20.78 -8.20
C ALA A 217 -13.60 19.44 -8.78
N ILE A 218 -13.63 18.40 -7.96
CA ILE A 218 -13.23 17.03 -8.31
C ILE A 218 -14.38 16.31 -9.00
N ASN A 219 -14.15 15.75 -10.18
CA ASN A 219 -15.13 14.93 -10.87
C ASN A 219 -15.17 13.53 -10.24
N ALA A 220 -16.31 13.12 -9.72
CA ALA A 220 -16.45 11.84 -9.03
C ALA A 220 -17.86 11.25 -9.19
N THR A 221 -17.97 9.93 -9.15
CA THR A 221 -19.25 9.25 -8.95
C THR A 221 -19.77 9.48 -7.54
N VAL A 222 -21.01 9.14 -7.25
CA VAL A 222 -21.54 9.24 -5.88
C VAL A 222 -20.76 8.38 -4.89
N ALA A 223 -20.36 7.17 -5.30
CA ALA A 223 -19.58 6.26 -4.47
C ALA A 223 -18.20 6.82 -4.13
N GLU A 224 -17.51 7.36 -5.13
CA GLU A 224 -16.21 8.03 -4.95
C GLU A 224 -16.34 9.30 -4.11
N SER A 225 -17.41 10.06 -4.32
CA SER A 225 -17.70 11.27 -3.53
C SER A 225 -17.86 10.99 -2.04
N LYS A 226 -18.46 9.85 -1.67
CA LYS A 226 -18.54 9.43 -0.26
C LYS A 226 -17.16 9.18 0.32
N ALA A 227 -16.37 8.32 -0.36
CA ALA A 227 -15.03 7.95 0.08
C ALA A 227 -14.09 9.17 0.19
N LEU A 228 -14.15 10.08 -0.79
CA LEU A 228 -13.40 11.34 -0.78
C LEU A 228 -13.84 12.27 0.37
N THR A 229 -15.14 12.36 0.62
CA THR A 229 -15.67 13.19 1.70
C THR A 229 -15.17 12.74 3.06
N ASP A 230 -15.18 11.44 3.33
CA ASP A 230 -14.69 10.87 4.59
C ASP A 230 -13.19 11.12 4.75
N LEU A 231 -12.42 10.83 3.71
CA LEU A 231 -10.98 11.01 3.72
C LEU A 231 -10.57 12.48 3.91
N PHE A 232 -11.18 13.40 3.16
CA PHE A 232 -10.84 14.83 3.23
C PHE A 232 -11.31 15.48 4.51
N ASN A 233 -12.44 15.05 5.08
CA ASN A 233 -12.87 15.50 6.41
C ASN A 233 -11.86 15.10 7.48
N LYS A 234 -11.34 13.88 7.43
CA LYS A 234 -10.32 13.39 8.36
C LYS A 234 -9.07 14.27 8.36
N TYR A 235 -8.67 14.76 7.19
CA TYR A 235 -7.48 15.61 7.02
C TYR A 235 -7.79 17.10 6.93
N SER A 236 -9.02 17.53 7.22
CA SER A 236 -9.46 18.93 7.20
C SER A 236 -9.19 19.65 5.86
N THR A 237 -9.24 18.92 4.76
CA THR A 237 -8.96 19.44 3.42
C THR A 237 -10.21 20.11 2.83
N GLU A 238 -10.07 21.35 2.35
CA GLU A 238 -11.13 22.02 1.58
C GLU A 238 -11.20 21.44 0.17
N PHE A 239 -12.40 21.08 -0.29
CA PHE A 239 -12.62 20.52 -1.63
C PHE A 239 -14.06 20.75 -2.09
N TYR A 240 -14.24 20.67 -3.42
CA TYR A 240 -15.55 20.67 -4.06
C TYR A 240 -15.69 19.45 -4.98
N LEU A 241 -16.92 18.98 -5.16
CA LEU A 241 -17.24 17.81 -5.96
C LEU A 241 -18.14 18.15 -7.14
N ASN A 242 -17.78 17.69 -8.32
CA ASN A 242 -18.67 17.57 -9.47
C ASN A 242 -19.14 16.10 -9.52
N ILE A 243 -20.34 15.84 -9.08
CA ILE A 243 -20.92 14.49 -9.10
C ILE A 243 -21.35 14.17 -10.54
N ARG A 244 -20.86 13.05 -11.07
CA ARG A 244 -21.24 12.54 -12.39
C ARG A 244 -21.61 11.06 -12.24
N ASP A 245 -22.92 10.77 -12.29
CA ASP A 245 -23.41 9.41 -12.08
C ASP A 245 -24.74 9.15 -12.77
N THR A 246 -25.17 7.91 -12.78
CA THR A 246 -26.47 7.50 -13.31
C THR A 246 -27.62 8.04 -12.48
N SER A 247 -28.78 8.23 -13.09
CA SER A 247 -29.99 8.64 -12.38
C SER A 247 -30.32 7.75 -11.18
N SER A 248 -30.13 6.44 -11.33
CA SER A 248 -30.37 5.46 -10.26
C SER A 248 -29.44 5.67 -9.05
N ASN A 249 -28.14 5.89 -9.30
CA ASN A 249 -27.17 6.10 -8.23
C ASN A 249 -27.39 7.43 -7.52
N ILE A 250 -27.72 8.49 -8.27
CA ILE A 250 -28.08 9.80 -7.70
C ILE A 250 -29.32 9.66 -6.82
N SER A 251 -30.39 9.04 -7.31
CA SER A 251 -31.63 8.81 -6.55
C SER A 251 -31.40 8.05 -5.25
N LYS A 252 -30.72 6.92 -5.32
CA LYS A 252 -30.42 6.06 -4.15
C LYS A 252 -29.60 6.77 -3.08
N ASN A 253 -28.86 7.81 -3.45
CA ASN A 253 -27.93 8.50 -2.57
C ASN A 253 -28.28 9.99 -2.37
N ILE A 254 -29.52 10.37 -2.64
CA ILE A 254 -29.95 11.75 -2.58
C ILE A 254 -29.78 12.38 -1.17
N ASP A 255 -29.93 11.59 -0.11
CA ASP A 255 -29.71 12.05 1.26
C ASP A 255 -28.25 12.41 1.52
N PHE A 256 -27.29 11.60 1.03
CA PHE A 256 -25.86 11.94 1.10
C PHE A 256 -25.55 13.23 0.32
N ILE A 257 -26.08 13.33 -0.90
CA ILE A 257 -25.91 14.49 -1.77
C ILE A 257 -26.46 15.77 -1.09
N SER A 258 -27.63 15.67 -0.47
CA SER A 258 -28.24 16.78 0.28
C SER A 258 -27.40 17.21 1.47
N ASN A 259 -26.93 16.25 2.27
CA ASN A 259 -26.11 16.51 3.44
C ASN A 259 -24.75 17.11 3.08
N SER A 260 -24.21 16.72 1.93
CA SER A 260 -22.93 17.20 1.40
C SER A 260 -23.05 18.44 0.50
N ASN A 261 -24.21 19.04 0.41
CA ASN A 261 -24.53 20.12 -0.53
C ASN A 261 -23.49 21.26 -0.56
N LYS A 262 -22.96 21.67 0.60
CA LYS A 262 -21.94 22.74 0.67
C LYS A 262 -20.66 22.40 -0.08
N LYS A 263 -20.35 21.11 -0.21
CA LYS A 263 -19.15 20.58 -0.89
C LYS A 263 -19.40 20.18 -2.34
N ILE A 264 -20.65 20.21 -2.80
CA ILE A 264 -21.00 19.87 -4.18
C ILE A 264 -21.05 21.16 -5.00
N ALA A 265 -20.25 21.21 -6.06
CA ALA A 265 -20.24 22.29 -7.05
C ALA A 265 -21.29 22.05 -8.15
N SER A 266 -21.41 20.80 -8.63
CA SER A 266 -22.39 20.44 -9.65
C SER A 266 -22.78 18.97 -9.59
N ILE A 267 -23.92 18.63 -10.20
CA ILE A 267 -24.42 17.28 -10.36
C ILE A 267 -24.78 17.08 -11.83
N THR A 268 -24.31 16.00 -12.44
CA THR A 268 -24.60 15.65 -13.84
C THR A 268 -25.05 14.20 -13.93
N GLN A 269 -26.24 13.97 -14.45
CA GLN A 269 -26.67 12.62 -14.80
C GLN A 269 -25.94 12.18 -16.09
N ILE A 270 -25.42 10.94 -16.08
CA ILE A 270 -24.72 10.33 -17.20
C ILE A 270 -25.41 9.03 -17.64
N GLY A 271 -25.12 8.59 -18.86
CA GLY A 271 -25.72 7.39 -19.45
C GLY A 271 -27.18 7.62 -19.87
N ASN A 272 -28.03 6.62 -19.69
CA ASN A 272 -29.46 6.73 -20.00
C ASN A 272 -30.16 7.56 -18.89
N ILE A 273 -30.46 8.81 -19.19
CA ILE A 273 -31.09 9.73 -18.25
C ILE A 273 -32.53 9.30 -18.01
N LYS A 274 -32.84 9.00 -16.75
CA LYS A 274 -34.16 8.64 -16.27
C LYS A 274 -34.62 9.62 -15.19
N PRO A 275 -35.93 9.73 -14.91
CA PRO A 275 -36.41 10.47 -13.76
C PRO A 275 -35.73 10.06 -12.45
N LEU A 276 -35.42 11.02 -11.61
CA LEU A 276 -34.92 10.72 -10.27
C LEU A 276 -36.10 10.22 -9.41
N GLN A 277 -35.93 9.06 -8.82
CA GLN A 277 -36.91 8.43 -7.93
C GLN A 277 -36.57 8.80 -6.49
N ILE A 278 -37.35 9.70 -5.89
CA ILE A 278 -37.15 10.20 -4.53
C ILE A 278 -38.49 10.39 -3.83
N THR A 279 -38.49 10.42 -2.50
CA THR A 279 -39.70 10.75 -1.74
C THR A 279 -39.92 12.28 -1.71
N GLN A 280 -41.13 12.70 -1.37
CA GLN A 280 -41.44 14.12 -1.18
C GLN A 280 -40.56 14.75 -0.07
N ALA A 281 -40.30 14.01 1.03
CA ALA A 281 -39.42 14.47 2.10
C ALA A 281 -37.97 14.62 1.61
N GLN A 282 -37.48 13.73 0.78
CA GLN A 282 -36.14 13.82 0.17
C GLN A 282 -36.06 15.00 -0.79
N ASN A 283 -37.09 15.26 -1.59
CA ASN A 283 -37.15 16.42 -2.47
C ASN A 283 -36.97 17.72 -1.70
N THR A 284 -37.72 17.89 -0.61
CA THR A 284 -37.62 19.08 0.23
C THR A 284 -36.22 19.31 0.82
N LYS A 285 -35.57 18.22 1.26
CA LYS A 285 -34.19 18.26 1.76
C LYS A 285 -33.17 18.53 0.66
N ALA A 286 -33.39 17.96 -0.54
CA ALA A 286 -32.46 17.98 -1.64
C ALA A 286 -32.56 19.23 -2.52
N ASP A 287 -33.49 20.12 -2.30
CA ASP A 287 -33.77 21.31 -3.13
C ASP A 287 -32.48 22.05 -3.51
N LYS A 288 -31.67 22.43 -2.49
CA LYS A 288 -30.37 23.10 -2.73
C LYS A 288 -29.36 22.27 -3.50
N ALA A 289 -29.40 20.96 -3.39
CA ALA A 289 -28.51 20.06 -4.13
C ALA A 289 -29.03 19.86 -5.56
N LEU A 290 -30.34 19.70 -5.74
CA LEU A 290 -30.98 19.56 -7.05
C LEU A 290 -30.85 20.82 -7.89
N SER A 291 -30.81 22.02 -7.28
CA SER A 291 -30.53 23.27 -8.01
C SER A 291 -29.13 23.30 -8.66
N LYS A 292 -28.23 22.38 -8.30
CA LYS A 292 -26.88 22.24 -8.90
C LYS A 292 -26.84 21.25 -10.07
N MET A 293 -27.98 20.69 -10.48
CA MET A 293 -28.07 19.84 -11.65
C MET A 293 -27.68 20.62 -12.91
N LYS A 294 -26.78 20.06 -13.70
CA LYS A 294 -26.28 20.68 -14.95
C LYS A 294 -27.12 20.34 -16.16
N ASN A 295 -27.79 19.22 -16.17
CA ASN A 295 -28.71 18.80 -17.22
C ASN A 295 -30.17 18.79 -16.71
N ALA A 296 -31.09 18.94 -17.64
CA ALA A 296 -32.51 18.83 -17.33
C ALA A 296 -32.81 17.47 -16.68
N TYR A 297 -33.63 17.49 -15.64
CA TYR A 297 -34.06 16.29 -14.91
C TYR A 297 -35.55 16.35 -14.62
N SER A 298 -36.13 15.20 -14.38
CA SER A 298 -37.51 15.07 -13.89
C SER A 298 -37.53 14.24 -12.62
N LEU A 299 -38.57 14.39 -11.84
CA LEU A 299 -38.77 13.69 -10.57
C LEU A 299 -39.96 12.74 -10.67
N VAL A 300 -39.82 11.57 -10.05
CA VAL A 300 -40.91 10.64 -9.76
C VAL A 300 -40.91 10.42 -8.26
N PHE A 301 -42.04 10.76 -7.61
CA PHE A 301 -42.16 10.57 -6.17
C PHE A 301 -42.56 9.13 -5.86
N THR A 302 -41.76 8.53 -4.98
CA THR A 302 -42.03 7.21 -4.42
C THR A 302 -42.61 7.39 -3.03
N GLY A 303 -43.67 6.65 -2.71
CA GLY A 303 -44.40 6.75 -1.45
C GLY A 303 -43.59 6.42 -0.22
#